data_664bd15975411968abd7930640a053c8
#
_entry.id   664bd15975411968abd7930640a053c8
#
_cell.length_a   1.000
_cell.length_b   1.000
_cell.length_c   1.000
_cell.angle_alpha   90.00
_cell.angle_beta   90.00
_cell.angle_gamma   90.00
#
_symmetry.space_group_name_H-M   'P 1'
#
loop_
_entity.id
_entity.type
_entity.pdbx_description
1 polymer ?
#
loop_
_entity_poly.entity_id
_entity_poly.type
_entity_poly.pdbx_seq_one_letter_code
_entity_poly.pdbx_strand_id
1 'polypeptide(L)'
;MEKKLGRPRSEKTKQAILSAAYELLLENGFGAVTVEKIAERAEVSKATIYKWWPNKAAVVIDAFFDAAVVRLPIPDTGSTINDMIIQVNNLAKFLISREGKVVNEIIAEGQFNQKLAEAYRAIYFKPRRLDSRYILERGISRGELKEDLDIELVIDLIFGPLFYRLLITGDMVDEAFIKDLINYAFKGIK
;
A
#
# COMPACT_ATOMS: atom_id res chain seq x y z
N MET A 1 18.87 -25.31 33.00
CA MET A 1 19.18 -23.90 32.65
C MET A 1 18.38 -23.51 31.40
N GLU A 2 17.24 -22.92 31.58
CA GLU A 2 16.40 -22.46 30.43
C GLU A 2 16.99 -21.18 29.84
N LYS A 3 17.28 -21.21 28.54
CA LYS A 3 17.66 -20.04 27.76
C LYS A 3 16.44 -19.13 27.60
N LYS A 4 16.40 -17.99 28.31
CA LYS A 4 15.44 -16.92 28.07
C LYS A 4 15.57 -16.42 26.63
N LEU A 5 14.58 -16.71 25.80
CA LEU A 5 14.46 -16.16 24.43
C LEU A 5 14.30 -14.65 24.47
N GLY A 6 15.15 -13.95 23.68
CA GLY A 6 15.23 -12.50 23.60
C GLY A 6 14.10 -11.82 22.82
N ARG A 7 12.83 -12.07 23.12
CA ARG A 7 11.68 -11.57 22.38
C ARG A 7 11.27 -10.09 22.63
N PRO A 8 11.29 -9.51 23.85
CA PRO A 8 10.74 -8.16 24.06
C PRO A 8 11.62 -7.01 23.54
N ARG A 9 12.96 -7.15 23.58
CA ARG A 9 13.89 -6.09 23.11
C ARG A 9 13.94 -5.99 21.58
N SER A 10 13.81 -7.09 20.89
CA SER A 10 13.84 -7.17 19.42
C SER A 10 12.66 -6.43 18.80
N GLU A 11 11.43 -6.64 19.30
CA GLU A 11 10.22 -5.99 18.76
C GLU A 11 10.19 -4.50 19.05
N LYS A 12 10.50 -4.08 20.28
CA LYS A 12 10.61 -2.66 20.63
C LYS A 12 11.62 -1.91 19.76
N THR A 13 12.76 -2.55 19.48
CA THR A 13 13.79 -1.96 18.61
C THR A 13 13.31 -1.87 17.17
N LYS A 14 12.59 -2.88 16.66
CA LYS A 14 12.01 -2.87 15.33
C LYS A 14 11.02 -1.71 15.19
N GLN A 15 10.10 -1.56 16.15
CA GLN A 15 9.12 -0.47 16.14
C GLN A 15 9.79 0.92 16.22
N ALA A 16 10.83 1.10 17.03
CA ALA A 16 11.58 2.36 17.08
C ALA A 16 12.20 2.72 15.72
N ILE A 17 12.75 1.73 14.99
CA ILE A 17 13.29 1.94 13.65
C ILE A 17 12.18 2.31 12.66
N LEU A 18 11.03 1.61 12.68
CA LEU A 18 9.90 1.91 11.81
C LEU A 18 9.34 3.31 12.08
N SER A 19 9.13 3.70 13.35
CA SER A 19 8.69 5.07 13.71
C SER A 19 9.66 6.12 13.20
N ALA A 20 10.97 5.95 13.45
CA ALA A 20 11.99 6.89 13.00
C ALA A 20 12.03 7.02 11.46
N ALA A 21 11.91 5.91 10.74
CA ALA A 21 11.88 5.91 9.29
C ALA A 21 10.62 6.59 8.74
N TYR A 22 9.45 6.35 9.34
CA TYR A 22 8.19 6.97 8.97
C TYR A 22 8.20 8.49 9.19
N GLU A 23 8.64 8.95 10.36
CA GLU A 23 8.73 10.38 10.68
C GLU A 23 9.65 11.11 9.71
N LEU A 24 10.86 10.56 9.48
CA LEU A 24 11.83 11.13 8.53
C LEU A 24 11.28 11.21 7.11
N LEU A 25 10.51 10.20 6.70
CA LEU A 25 9.86 10.16 5.40
C LEU A 25 8.82 11.27 5.25
N LEU A 26 7.97 11.47 6.26
CA LEU A 26 6.95 12.53 6.23
C LEU A 26 7.54 13.94 6.32
N GLU A 27 8.66 14.10 7.03
CA GLU A 27 9.34 15.38 7.19
C GLU A 27 10.08 15.80 5.92
N ASN A 28 10.77 14.87 5.26
CA ASN A 28 11.81 15.19 4.29
C ASN A 28 11.62 14.55 2.90
N GLY A 29 10.63 13.67 2.72
CA GLY A 29 10.46 12.86 1.52
C GLY A 29 11.48 11.72 1.41
N PHE A 30 11.21 10.77 0.49
CA PHE A 30 12.04 9.56 0.33
C PHE A 30 13.50 9.85 -0.03
N GLY A 31 13.74 10.86 -0.89
CA GLY A 31 15.09 11.20 -1.35
C GLY A 31 16.04 11.57 -0.23
N ALA A 32 15.56 12.34 0.77
CA ALA A 32 16.37 12.88 1.86
C ALA A 32 16.54 11.93 3.06
N VAL A 33 15.79 10.81 3.11
CA VAL A 33 15.96 9.77 4.15
C VAL A 33 17.22 8.94 3.86
N THR A 34 18.01 8.68 4.91
CA THR A 34 19.17 7.78 4.86
C THR A 34 19.15 6.81 6.03
N VAL A 35 19.82 5.65 5.88
CA VAL A 35 19.93 4.64 6.96
C VAL A 35 20.66 5.22 8.19
N GLU A 36 21.60 6.16 7.95
CA GLU A 36 22.30 6.89 9.01
C GLU A 36 21.34 7.73 9.87
N LYS A 37 20.48 8.54 9.23
CA LYS A 37 19.48 9.36 9.92
C LYS A 37 18.45 8.50 10.68
N ILE A 38 18.05 7.36 10.09
CA ILE A 38 17.13 6.41 10.76
C ILE A 38 17.83 5.83 12.00
N ALA A 39 19.09 5.39 11.88
CA ALA A 39 19.86 4.80 12.97
C ALA A 39 20.06 5.80 14.11
N GLU A 40 20.39 7.06 13.79
CA GLU A 40 20.54 8.16 14.74
C GLU A 40 19.23 8.43 15.49
N ARG A 41 18.11 8.62 14.77
CA ARG A 41 16.80 8.92 15.38
C ARG A 41 16.24 7.75 16.21
N ALA A 42 16.49 6.52 15.80
CA ALA A 42 16.06 5.32 16.51
C ALA A 42 17.03 4.88 17.63
N GLU A 43 18.14 5.62 17.83
CA GLU A 43 19.20 5.31 18.80
C GLU A 43 19.77 3.89 18.65
N VAL A 44 19.98 3.45 17.40
CA VAL A 44 20.51 2.12 17.08
C VAL A 44 21.71 2.20 16.13
N SER A 45 22.46 1.11 16.00
CA SER A 45 23.49 1.01 14.96
C SER A 45 22.88 0.69 13.59
N LYS A 46 23.55 1.12 12.50
CA LYS A 46 23.17 0.72 11.12
C LYS A 46 23.14 -0.80 10.97
N ALA A 47 24.06 -1.53 11.61
CA ALA A 47 24.09 -2.98 11.59
C ALA A 47 22.81 -3.59 12.19
N THR A 48 22.18 -2.92 13.16
CA THR A 48 20.89 -3.34 13.72
C THR A 48 19.78 -3.23 12.69
N ILE A 49 19.73 -2.15 11.90
CA ILE A 49 18.74 -1.97 10.83
C ILE A 49 18.94 -3.05 9.76
N TYR A 50 20.16 -3.27 9.29
CA TYR A 50 20.47 -4.27 8.25
C TYR A 50 20.19 -5.72 8.64
N LYS A 51 19.92 -6.02 9.92
CA LYS A 51 19.45 -7.35 10.35
C LYS A 51 18.03 -7.67 9.87
N TRP A 52 17.19 -6.65 9.67
CA TRP A 52 15.79 -6.81 9.25
C TRP A 52 15.54 -6.35 7.83
N TRP A 53 16.23 -5.29 7.38
CA TRP A 53 16.01 -4.69 6.07
C TRP A 53 17.30 -4.59 5.29
N PRO A 54 17.34 -5.14 4.06
CA PRO A 54 18.57 -5.20 3.27
C PRO A 54 19.03 -3.83 2.74
N ASN A 55 18.16 -2.83 2.74
CA ASN A 55 18.45 -1.50 2.21
C ASN A 55 17.47 -0.45 2.72
N LYS A 56 17.75 0.85 2.42
CA LYS A 56 16.91 2.00 2.76
C LYS A 56 15.47 1.83 2.27
N ALA A 57 15.28 1.41 1.04
CA ALA A 57 13.96 1.27 0.43
C ALA A 57 13.07 0.31 1.22
N ALA A 58 13.62 -0.83 1.63
CA ALA A 58 12.88 -1.85 2.39
C ALA A 58 12.40 -1.32 3.74
N VAL A 59 13.26 -0.64 4.53
CA VAL A 59 12.85 -0.13 5.85
C VAL A 59 11.85 1.02 5.71
N VAL A 60 12.03 1.91 4.74
CA VAL A 60 11.13 3.06 4.55
C VAL A 60 9.75 2.60 4.09
N ILE A 61 9.69 1.64 3.16
CA ILE A 61 8.43 1.07 2.69
C ILE A 61 7.72 0.31 3.80
N ASP A 62 8.42 -0.54 4.53
CA ASP A 62 7.83 -1.28 5.66
C ASP A 62 7.26 -0.31 6.71
N ALA A 63 8.03 0.72 7.09
CA ALA A 63 7.59 1.75 8.02
C ALA A 63 6.35 2.51 7.55
N PHE A 64 6.33 2.90 6.28
CA PHE A 64 5.22 3.65 5.72
C PHE A 64 3.94 2.83 5.68
N PHE A 65 4.03 1.59 5.21
CA PHE A 65 2.84 0.76 5.06
C PHE A 65 2.38 0.08 6.35
N ASP A 66 3.26 -0.14 7.32
CA ASP A 66 2.86 -0.53 8.68
C ASP A 66 1.88 0.51 9.28
N ALA A 67 2.17 1.80 9.12
CA ALA A 67 1.30 2.87 9.54
C ALA A 67 0.02 3.03 8.67
N ALA A 68 0.09 2.73 7.37
CA ALA A 68 -1.01 2.93 6.41
C ALA A 68 -2.02 1.78 6.36
N VAL A 69 -1.60 0.54 6.62
CA VAL A 69 -2.45 -0.68 6.56
C VAL A 69 -3.69 -0.56 7.45
N VAL A 70 -3.55 0.05 8.61
CA VAL A 70 -4.66 0.25 9.58
C VAL A 70 -5.79 1.13 9.00
N ARG A 71 -5.53 1.92 7.95
CA ARG A 71 -6.46 2.92 7.40
C ARG A 71 -7.28 2.43 6.20
N LEU A 72 -7.00 1.23 5.69
CA LEU A 72 -7.67 0.70 4.50
C LEU A 72 -8.26 -0.69 4.76
N PRO A 73 -9.32 -0.80 5.59
CA PRO A 73 -9.98 -2.08 5.87
C PRO A 73 -10.64 -2.64 4.60
N ILE A 74 -10.74 -3.97 4.51
CA ILE A 74 -11.47 -4.65 3.43
C ILE A 74 -12.97 -4.54 3.72
N PRO A 75 -13.78 -3.91 2.84
CA PRO A 75 -15.22 -3.79 3.03
C PRO A 75 -15.94 -5.13 2.90
N ASP A 76 -17.05 -5.30 3.62
CA ASP A 76 -17.99 -6.41 3.48
C ASP A 76 -19.42 -5.94 3.76
N THR A 77 -20.06 -5.36 2.74
CA THR A 77 -21.44 -4.83 2.80
C THR A 77 -22.49 -5.82 2.36
N GLY A 78 -22.08 -6.99 1.87
CA GLY A 78 -22.97 -7.94 1.22
C GLY A 78 -23.19 -7.68 -0.28
N SER A 79 -22.52 -6.67 -0.86
CA SER A 79 -22.58 -6.33 -2.29
C SER A 79 -21.18 -6.04 -2.83
N THR A 80 -20.75 -6.81 -3.80
CA THR A 80 -19.41 -6.65 -4.43
C THR A 80 -19.20 -5.27 -5.02
N ILE A 81 -20.22 -4.71 -5.67
CA ILE A 81 -20.17 -3.35 -6.24
C ILE A 81 -19.94 -2.31 -5.15
N ASN A 82 -20.68 -2.38 -4.02
CA ASN A 82 -20.54 -1.45 -2.94
C ASN A 82 -19.18 -1.61 -2.24
N ASP A 83 -18.72 -2.84 -2.04
CA ASP A 83 -17.41 -3.14 -1.47
C ASP A 83 -16.28 -2.52 -2.32
N MET A 84 -16.34 -2.68 -3.65
CA MET A 84 -15.36 -2.08 -4.56
C MET A 84 -15.43 -0.55 -4.58
N ILE A 85 -16.63 0.06 -4.57
CA ILE A 85 -16.78 1.51 -4.47
C ILE A 85 -16.13 2.03 -3.19
N ILE A 86 -16.38 1.40 -2.04
CA ILE A 86 -15.80 1.79 -0.75
C ILE A 86 -14.28 1.63 -0.79
N GLN A 87 -13.77 0.49 -1.28
CA GLN A 87 -12.33 0.22 -1.34
C GLN A 87 -11.61 1.25 -2.22
N VAL A 88 -12.12 1.54 -3.42
CA VAL A 88 -11.50 2.50 -4.35
C VAL A 88 -11.60 3.93 -3.80
N ASN A 89 -12.72 4.32 -3.18
CA ASN A 89 -12.86 5.62 -2.51
C ASN A 89 -11.85 5.78 -1.35
N ASN A 90 -11.69 4.77 -0.51
CA ASN A 90 -10.73 4.80 0.58
C ASN A 90 -9.29 4.95 0.06
N LEU A 91 -8.95 4.19 -0.98
CA LEU A 91 -7.63 4.32 -1.62
C LEU A 91 -7.43 5.69 -2.25
N ALA A 92 -8.42 6.21 -2.98
CA ALA A 92 -8.35 7.54 -3.60
C ALA A 92 -8.15 8.64 -2.55
N LYS A 93 -8.97 8.65 -1.49
CA LYS A 93 -8.83 9.59 -0.36
C LYS A 93 -7.45 9.50 0.29
N PHE A 94 -6.92 8.30 0.43
CA PHE A 94 -5.56 8.11 0.94
C PHE A 94 -4.51 8.68 -0.03
N LEU A 95 -4.57 8.34 -1.33
CA LEU A 95 -3.56 8.75 -2.31
C LEU A 95 -3.49 10.27 -2.52
N ILE A 96 -4.59 11.00 -2.32
CA ILE A 96 -4.61 12.48 -2.38
C ILE A 96 -4.23 13.15 -1.06
N SER A 97 -4.12 12.39 0.04
CA SER A 97 -3.70 12.91 1.34
C SER A 97 -2.20 13.25 1.35
N ARG A 98 -1.74 13.92 2.42
CA ARG A 98 -0.31 14.22 2.60
C ARG A 98 0.53 12.95 2.61
N GLU A 99 0.07 11.93 3.31
CA GLU A 99 0.75 10.64 3.38
C GLU A 99 0.72 9.91 2.02
N GLY A 100 -0.39 9.98 1.30
CA GLY A 100 -0.53 9.35 -0.02
C GLY A 100 0.39 9.94 -1.08
N LYS A 101 0.79 11.22 -0.97
CA LYS A 101 1.82 11.81 -1.85
C LYS A 101 3.14 11.06 -1.78
N VAL A 102 3.48 10.49 -0.63
CA VAL A 102 4.68 9.64 -0.47
C VAL A 102 4.60 8.39 -1.35
N VAL A 103 3.41 7.79 -1.52
CA VAL A 103 3.22 6.66 -2.46
C VAL A 103 3.53 7.08 -3.89
N ASN A 104 3.07 8.28 -4.29
CA ASN A 104 3.34 8.80 -5.62
C ASN A 104 4.85 9.05 -5.83
N GLU A 105 5.57 9.57 -4.83
CA GLU A 105 7.03 9.70 -4.87
C GLU A 105 7.71 8.33 -4.99
N ILE A 106 7.27 7.34 -4.21
CA ILE A 106 7.80 5.97 -4.26
C ILE A 106 7.59 5.35 -5.64
N ILE A 107 6.40 5.53 -6.24
CA ILE A 107 6.10 5.03 -7.59
C ILE A 107 6.98 5.71 -8.62
N ALA A 108 7.11 7.04 -8.57
CA ALA A 108 7.94 7.81 -9.49
C ALA A 108 9.42 7.45 -9.37
N GLU A 109 9.98 7.44 -8.17
CA GLU A 109 11.36 7.06 -7.92
C GLU A 109 11.63 5.59 -8.29
N GLY A 110 10.65 4.72 -8.10
CA GLY A 110 10.70 3.31 -8.47
C GLY A 110 10.90 3.04 -9.95
N GLN A 111 10.57 4.00 -10.85
CA GLN A 111 10.82 3.88 -12.28
C GLN A 111 12.34 3.87 -12.59
N PHE A 112 13.15 4.47 -11.73
CA PHE A 112 14.61 4.58 -11.88
C PHE A 112 15.37 3.76 -10.83
N ASN A 113 14.65 3.24 -9.80
CA ASN A 113 15.25 2.49 -8.69
C ASN A 113 14.56 1.13 -8.54
N GLN A 114 15.14 0.11 -9.17
CA GLN A 114 14.57 -1.24 -9.18
C GLN A 114 14.35 -1.81 -7.75
N LYS A 115 15.29 -1.58 -6.81
CA LYS A 115 15.16 -2.08 -5.43
C LYS A 115 13.98 -1.46 -4.70
N LEU A 116 13.71 -0.18 -4.96
CA LEU A 116 12.54 0.52 -4.40
C LEU A 116 11.24 -0.03 -5.01
N ALA A 117 11.19 -0.21 -6.32
CA ALA A 117 10.04 -0.79 -7.01
C ALA A 117 9.72 -2.21 -6.52
N GLU A 118 10.74 -3.05 -6.35
CA GLU A 118 10.59 -4.43 -5.84
C GLU A 118 10.07 -4.43 -4.40
N ALA A 119 10.62 -3.59 -3.53
CA ALA A 119 10.18 -3.46 -2.14
C ALA A 119 8.72 -2.97 -2.06
N TYR A 120 8.35 -1.93 -2.82
CA TYR A 120 6.97 -1.44 -2.93
C TYR A 120 6.00 -2.53 -3.39
N ARG A 121 6.35 -3.25 -4.46
CA ARG A 121 5.51 -4.33 -4.98
C ARG A 121 5.34 -5.47 -3.98
N ALA A 122 6.39 -5.86 -3.28
CA ALA A 122 6.37 -6.98 -2.34
C ALA A 122 5.62 -6.64 -1.04
N ILE A 123 5.89 -5.47 -0.46
CA ILE A 123 5.41 -5.10 0.88
C ILE A 123 4.00 -4.51 0.84
N TYR A 124 3.67 -3.76 -0.22
CA TYR A 124 2.39 -3.06 -0.30
C TYR A 124 1.49 -3.53 -1.45
N PHE A 125 1.97 -3.42 -2.70
CA PHE A 125 1.12 -3.60 -3.87
C PHE A 125 0.48 -4.99 -3.94
N LYS A 126 1.28 -6.05 -3.79
CA LYS A 126 0.78 -7.43 -3.84
C LYS A 126 -0.23 -7.75 -2.74
N PRO A 127 0.02 -7.41 -1.45
CA PRO A 127 -0.98 -7.61 -0.40
C PRO A 127 -2.30 -6.88 -0.68
N ARG A 128 -2.25 -5.62 -1.14
CA ARG A 128 -3.47 -4.85 -1.46
C ARG A 128 -4.22 -5.40 -2.67
N ARG A 129 -3.51 -5.95 -3.64
CA ARG A 129 -4.13 -6.65 -4.76
C ARG A 129 -4.89 -7.90 -4.28
N LEU A 130 -4.39 -8.62 -3.27
CA LEU A 130 -5.09 -9.74 -2.64
C LEU A 130 -6.38 -9.30 -1.93
N ASP A 131 -6.41 -8.12 -1.31
CA ASP A 131 -7.64 -7.56 -0.71
C ASP A 131 -8.73 -7.39 -1.78
N SER A 132 -8.38 -6.83 -2.94
CA SER A 132 -9.31 -6.65 -4.08
C SER A 132 -9.75 -7.99 -4.68
N ARG A 133 -8.83 -8.92 -4.83
CA ARG A 133 -9.14 -10.29 -5.27
C ARG A 133 -10.18 -10.92 -4.34
N TYR A 134 -10.00 -10.84 -3.03
CA TYR A 134 -10.91 -11.40 -2.05
C TYR A 134 -12.34 -10.84 -2.18
N ILE A 135 -12.49 -9.54 -2.44
CA ILE A 135 -13.80 -8.93 -2.69
C ILE A 135 -14.46 -9.52 -3.94
N LEU A 136 -13.71 -9.66 -5.04
CA LEU A 136 -14.23 -10.19 -6.30
C LEU A 136 -14.57 -11.67 -6.20
N GLU A 137 -13.74 -12.48 -5.52
CA GLU A 137 -14.00 -13.90 -5.26
C GLU A 137 -15.29 -14.10 -4.43
N ARG A 138 -15.53 -13.23 -3.43
CA ARG A 138 -16.82 -13.22 -2.72
C ARG A 138 -17.98 -12.92 -3.67
N GLY A 139 -17.80 -11.99 -4.61
CA GLY A 139 -18.81 -11.65 -5.60
C GLY A 139 -19.15 -12.81 -6.52
N ILE A 140 -18.16 -13.57 -6.96
CA ILE A 140 -18.35 -14.82 -7.71
C ILE A 140 -19.13 -15.83 -6.86
N SER A 141 -18.70 -16.04 -5.62
CA SER A 141 -19.36 -17.00 -4.70
C SER A 141 -20.81 -16.63 -4.38
N ARG A 142 -21.19 -15.36 -4.47
CA ARG A 142 -22.57 -14.87 -4.30
C ARG A 142 -23.39 -14.89 -5.58
N GLY A 143 -22.80 -15.25 -6.73
CA GLY A 143 -23.43 -15.19 -8.04
C GLY A 143 -23.65 -13.76 -8.57
N GLU A 144 -22.96 -12.77 -8.01
CA GLU A 144 -23.00 -11.37 -8.48
C GLU A 144 -22.11 -11.16 -9.71
N LEU A 145 -21.09 -12.01 -9.90
CA LEU A 145 -20.11 -11.95 -10.98
C LEU A 145 -20.01 -13.31 -11.69
N LYS A 146 -19.55 -13.30 -12.94
CA LYS A 146 -19.29 -14.52 -13.74
C LYS A 146 -18.22 -15.39 -13.08
N GLU A 147 -18.38 -16.72 -13.18
CA GLU A 147 -17.42 -17.68 -12.60
C GLU A 147 -16.08 -17.72 -13.36
N ASP A 148 -16.10 -17.43 -14.67
CA ASP A 148 -14.92 -17.45 -15.55
C ASP A 148 -14.19 -16.10 -15.63
N LEU A 149 -14.43 -15.21 -14.65
CA LEU A 149 -13.88 -13.87 -14.62
C LEU A 149 -12.35 -13.88 -14.45
N ASP A 150 -11.62 -13.19 -15.33
CA ASP A 150 -10.21 -12.87 -15.10
C ASP A 150 -10.10 -11.77 -14.03
N ILE A 151 -9.98 -12.21 -12.77
CA ILE A 151 -9.95 -11.33 -11.61
C ILE A 151 -8.76 -10.34 -11.68
N GLU A 152 -7.59 -10.79 -12.18
CA GLU A 152 -6.42 -9.92 -12.28
C GLU A 152 -6.64 -8.79 -13.28
N LEU A 153 -7.22 -9.11 -14.44
CA LEU A 153 -7.57 -8.11 -15.44
C LEU A 153 -8.62 -7.14 -14.92
N VAL A 154 -9.63 -7.61 -14.19
CA VAL A 154 -10.66 -6.74 -13.59
C VAL A 154 -10.06 -5.79 -12.57
N ILE A 155 -9.13 -6.24 -11.74
CA ILE A 155 -8.42 -5.37 -10.81
C ILE A 155 -7.66 -4.28 -11.59
N ASP A 156 -6.96 -4.64 -12.67
CA ASP A 156 -6.22 -3.69 -13.49
C ASP A 156 -7.16 -2.66 -14.16
N LEU A 157 -8.32 -3.09 -14.65
CA LEU A 157 -9.34 -2.20 -15.24
C LEU A 157 -9.94 -1.22 -14.21
N ILE A 158 -10.10 -1.64 -12.98
CA ILE A 158 -10.65 -0.78 -11.90
C ILE A 158 -9.61 0.23 -11.40
N PHE A 159 -8.39 -0.23 -11.12
CA PHE A 159 -7.37 0.65 -10.50
C PHE A 159 -6.55 1.44 -11.51
N GLY A 160 -6.39 0.95 -12.75
CA GLY A 160 -5.64 1.63 -13.79
C GLY A 160 -6.11 3.07 -14.05
N PRO A 161 -7.39 3.34 -14.29
CA PRO A 161 -7.90 4.70 -14.49
C PRO A 161 -7.71 5.65 -13.30
N LEU A 162 -7.74 5.11 -12.05
CA LEU A 162 -7.45 5.89 -10.84
C LEU A 162 -6.01 6.41 -10.86
N PHE A 163 -5.03 5.52 -11.06
CA PHE A 163 -3.62 5.90 -11.14
C PHE A 163 -3.32 6.75 -12.38
N TYR A 164 -3.97 6.51 -13.50
CA TYR A 164 -3.84 7.34 -14.70
C TYR A 164 -4.26 8.79 -14.41
N ARG A 165 -5.41 9.01 -13.75
CA ARG A 165 -5.83 10.36 -13.35
C ARG A 165 -4.84 10.98 -12.35
N LEU A 166 -4.47 10.26 -11.31
CA LEU A 166 -3.60 10.80 -10.25
C LEU A 166 -2.18 11.11 -10.72
N LEU A 167 -1.61 10.28 -11.62
CA LEU A 167 -0.19 10.37 -11.96
C LEU A 167 0.06 10.99 -13.34
N ILE A 168 -0.90 10.94 -14.27
CA ILE A 168 -0.71 11.35 -15.65
C ILE A 168 -1.52 12.60 -16.01
N THR A 169 -2.87 12.55 -15.86
CA THR A 169 -3.70 13.67 -16.32
C THR A 169 -3.84 14.78 -15.28
N GLY A 170 -3.73 14.46 -13.98
CA GLY A 170 -3.97 15.39 -12.88
C GLY A 170 -5.46 15.73 -12.70
N ASP A 171 -6.37 14.99 -13.34
CA ASP A 171 -7.81 15.19 -13.21
C ASP A 171 -8.31 14.82 -11.81
N MET A 172 -9.44 15.43 -11.44
CA MET A 172 -10.08 15.14 -10.16
C MET A 172 -10.51 13.67 -10.06
N VAL A 173 -10.25 13.09 -8.92
CA VAL A 173 -10.75 11.77 -8.52
C VAL A 173 -11.73 11.98 -7.36
N ASP A 174 -13.00 12.12 -7.72
CA ASP A 174 -14.10 12.29 -6.77
C ASP A 174 -14.99 11.03 -6.67
N GLU A 175 -15.96 11.07 -5.77
CA GLU A 175 -16.87 9.95 -5.55
C GLU A 175 -17.75 9.65 -6.79
N ALA A 176 -18.09 10.67 -7.59
CA ALA A 176 -18.88 10.51 -8.81
C ALA A 176 -18.08 9.72 -9.85
N PHE A 177 -16.84 10.14 -10.10
CA PHE A 177 -15.92 9.42 -10.99
C PHE A 177 -15.74 7.96 -10.57
N ILE A 178 -15.50 7.71 -9.27
CA ILE A 178 -15.29 6.34 -8.77
C ILE A 178 -16.54 5.48 -8.96
N LYS A 179 -17.71 6.02 -8.65
CA LYS A 179 -18.99 5.33 -8.86
C LYS A 179 -19.20 4.97 -10.31
N ASP A 180 -18.95 5.92 -11.23
CA ASP A 180 -19.10 5.68 -12.66
C ASP A 180 -18.08 4.65 -13.16
N LEU A 181 -16.82 4.76 -12.77
CA LEU A 181 -15.76 3.81 -13.10
C LEU A 181 -16.15 2.39 -12.72
N ILE A 182 -16.57 2.17 -11.46
CA ILE A 182 -17.00 0.86 -10.98
C ILE A 182 -18.24 0.37 -11.74
N ASN A 183 -19.24 1.24 -11.95
CA ASN A 183 -20.44 0.87 -12.69
C ASN A 183 -20.12 0.47 -14.14
N TYR A 184 -19.20 1.15 -14.82
CA TYR A 184 -18.78 0.77 -16.18
C TYR A 184 -18.00 -0.55 -16.18
N ALA A 185 -17.04 -0.74 -15.25
CA ALA A 185 -16.32 -1.98 -15.13
C ALA A 185 -17.27 -3.18 -14.91
N PHE A 186 -18.22 -3.02 -14.00
CA PHE A 186 -19.17 -4.10 -13.65
C PHE A 186 -20.22 -4.41 -14.74
N LYS A 187 -20.48 -3.50 -15.69
CA LYS A 187 -21.34 -3.81 -16.84
C LYS A 187 -20.75 -4.89 -17.75
N GLY A 188 -19.44 -5.01 -17.80
CA GLY A 188 -18.74 -6.00 -18.64
C GLY A 188 -18.49 -7.36 -17.94
N ILE A 189 -18.63 -7.44 -16.61
CA ILE A 189 -18.23 -8.59 -15.81
C ILE A 189 -19.36 -9.26 -15.01
N LYS A 190 -20.59 -8.77 -15.17
CA LYS A 190 -21.81 -9.39 -14.64
C LYS A 190 -22.31 -10.53 -15.49
#